data_34854f96253b7525815464ad632cde19
#
_entry.id   34854f96253b7525815464ad632cde19
#
_cell.length_a   1.000
_cell.length_b   1.000
_cell.length_c   1.000
_cell.angle_alpha   90.00
_cell.angle_beta   90.00
_cell.angle_gamma   90.00
#
_symmetry.space_group_name_H-M   'P 1'
#
loop_
_entity.id
_entity.type
_entity.pdbx_description
1 polymer ?
#
loop_
_entity_poly.entity_id
_entity_poly.type
_entity_poly.pdbx_seq_one_letter_code
_entity_poly.pdbx_strand_id
1 'polypeptide(L)'
;MLDEALNKCADNNNYTIYTSMCKAQRILMRSYDAVCSISGGSDSDIVLDLIHKVDEDVKVKYFWIDTGLEYSATKEHLDFLEQKYGITIERVKPDKPIPTCVKEYGVPFLSKYVSEQMMRLQAHGFQWEDEPLEVLLKKYPRCKTALQWWCGERYSDKDGIQKISRFSIYRNRFLKEFIMANPPDFPISNKCCEYSKKKPAKRIIKEHDADLDITGIRQSEGGIRSAAFKTCFSECKSKGCNTFRPVFWYTDGDKRDYEEMFGVTHSRCYTEYGLRRTGCVGCPFSKHINEELAVIEEHEPMLYKAAVNIFGKSYDYTAKYRAFVKEMKAKEKEEKKRDRLLSLN
;
A
#
# COMPACT_ATOMS: atom_id res chain seq x y z
N MET A 1 -28.52 -17.70 -1.67
CA MET A 1 -27.12 -17.28 -2.07
C MET A 1 -26.07 -17.82 -1.13
N LEU A 2 -26.11 -17.52 0.17
CA LEU A 2 -25.04 -17.96 1.09
C LEU A 2 -24.92 -19.48 1.24
N ASP A 3 -26.02 -20.20 1.48
CA ASP A 3 -25.99 -21.67 1.63
C ASP A 3 -25.44 -22.38 0.40
N GLU A 4 -25.80 -21.90 -0.79
CA GLU A 4 -25.26 -22.41 -2.05
C GLU A 4 -23.73 -22.14 -2.16
N ALA A 5 -23.28 -20.96 -1.77
CA ALA A 5 -21.86 -20.62 -1.75
C ALA A 5 -21.08 -21.47 -0.74
N LEU A 6 -21.64 -21.72 0.44
CA LEU A 6 -21.04 -22.57 1.45
C LEU A 6 -20.95 -24.03 1.00
N ASN A 7 -22.00 -24.59 0.37
CA ASN A 7 -21.99 -25.91 -0.21
C ASN A 7 -20.89 -26.03 -1.28
N LYS A 8 -20.79 -25.05 -2.16
CA LYS A 8 -19.76 -24.99 -3.19
C LYS A 8 -18.33 -24.98 -2.63
N CYS A 9 -18.10 -24.26 -1.53
CA CYS A 9 -16.81 -24.28 -0.81
C CYS A 9 -16.52 -25.67 -0.21
N ALA A 10 -17.54 -26.33 0.38
CA ALA A 10 -17.39 -27.65 0.97
C ALA A 10 -17.09 -28.70 -0.10
N ASP A 11 -17.79 -28.68 -1.24
CA ASP A 11 -17.58 -29.60 -2.36
C ASP A 11 -16.15 -29.47 -2.96
N ASN A 12 -15.59 -28.27 -2.93
CA ASN A 12 -14.21 -28.00 -3.37
C ASN A 12 -13.16 -28.14 -2.25
N ASN A 13 -13.53 -28.57 -1.05
CA ASN A 13 -12.65 -28.72 0.12
C ASN A 13 -11.88 -27.44 0.50
N ASN A 14 -12.37 -26.25 0.14
CA ASN A 14 -11.73 -24.99 0.52
C ASN A 14 -12.33 -24.41 1.80
N TYR A 15 -11.83 -24.91 2.93
CA TYR A 15 -12.27 -24.50 4.27
C TYR A 15 -11.86 -23.06 4.65
N THR A 16 -10.82 -22.50 4.01
CA THR A 16 -10.42 -21.11 4.23
C THR A 16 -11.53 -20.15 3.75
N ILE A 17 -12.04 -20.38 2.54
CA ILE A 17 -13.12 -19.58 1.95
C ILE A 17 -14.41 -19.80 2.74
N TYR A 18 -14.77 -21.08 3.01
CA TYR A 18 -15.95 -21.44 3.82
C TYR A 18 -15.99 -20.69 5.16
N THR A 19 -14.88 -20.80 5.92
CA THR A 19 -14.77 -20.17 7.25
C THR A 19 -14.81 -18.66 7.16
N SER A 20 -14.25 -18.06 6.11
CA SER A 20 -14.27 -16.63 5.84
C SER A 20 -15.71 -16.13 5.63
N MET A 21 -16.53 -16.85 4.83
CA MET A 21 -17.94 -16.52 4.59
C MET A 21 -18.78 -16.62 5.89
N CYS A 22 -18.65 -17.72 6.62
CA CYS A 22 -19.34 -17.90 7.91
C CYS A 22 -18.97 -16.80 8.91
N LYS A 23 -17.71 -16.39 8.91
CA LYS A 23 -17.24 -15.32 9.80
C LYS A 23 -17.75 -13.95 9.35
N ALA A 24 -17.80 -13.68 8.05
CA ALA A 24 -18.34 -12.44 7.49
C ALA A 24 -19.82 -12.28 7.85
N GLN A 25 -20.63 -13.31 7.63
CA GLN A 25 -22.04 -13.31 8.02
C GLN A 25 -22.21 -13.00 9.52
N ARG A 26 -21.47 -13.71 10.38
CA ARG A 26 -21.56 -13.53 11.84
C ARG A 26 -21.16 -12.13 12.30
N ILE A 27 -20.18 -11.50 11.64
CA ILE A 27 -19.76 -10.13 11.95
C ILE A 27 -20.82 -9.15 11.48
N LEU A 28 -21.35 -9.31 10.26
CA LEU A 28 -22.40 -8.44 9.72
C LEU A 28 -23.68 -8.50 10.55
N MET A 29 -24.09 -9.67 11.01
CA MET A 29 -25.26 -9.82 11.91
C MET A 29 -25.14 -9.01 13.21
N ARG A 30 -23.91 -8.67 13.64
CA ARG A 30 -23.64 -7.89 14.86
C ARG A 30 -23.36 -6.42 14.60
N SER A 31 -23.35 -6.03 13.35
CA SER A 31 -23.06 -4.65 12.90
C SER A 31 -24.36 -3.97 12.50
N TYR A 32 -24.47 -2.68 12.78
CA TYR A 32 -25.64 -1.88 12.40
C TYR A 32 -25.40 -1.14 11.08
N ASP A 33 -24.27 -0.46 10.98
CA ASP A 33 -23.86 0.33 9.81
C ASP A 33 -22.45 -0.08 9.36
N ALA A 34 -22.38 -0.79 8.25
CA ALA A 34 -21.12 -1.26 7.68
C ALA A 34 -20.77 -0.48 6.41
N VAL A 35 -19.50 -0.14 6.26
CA VAL A 35 -18.94 0.41 5.01
C VAL A 35 -17.88 -0.52 4.45
N CYS A 36 -17.81 -0.63 3.12
CA CYS A 36 -16.81 -1.44 2.43
C CYS A 36 -16.07 -0.59 1.40
N SER A 37 -14.76 -0.50 1.56
CA SER A 37 -13.91 0.23 0.62
C SER A 37 -13.57 -0.65 -0.59
N ILE A 38 -13.99 -0.22 -1.78
CA ILE A 38 -13.70 -0.87 -3.05
C ILE A 38 -12.59 -0.11 -3.76
N SER A 39 -11.53 -0.79 -4.16
CA SER A 39 -10.39 -0.17 -4.85
C SER A 39 -10.37 -0.43 -6.35
N GLY A 40 -11.28 -1.25 -6.87
CA GLY A 40 -11.20 -1.79 -8.23
C GLY A 40 -10.01 -2.73 -8.45
N GLY A 41 -9.41 -3.19 -7.35
CA GLY A 41 -8.34 -4.18 -7.36
C GLY A 41 -8.87 -5.58 -7.12
N SER A 42 -8.18 -6.61 -7.63
CA SER A 42 -8.68 -8.00 -7.62
C SER A 42 -9.03 -8.54 -6.22
N ASP A 43 -8.34 -8.14 -5.17
CA ASP A 43 -8.70 -8.53 -3.81
C ASP A 43 -9.98 -7.83 -3.32
N SER A 44 -10.24 -6.60 -3.76
CA SER A 44 -11.47 -5.88 -3.42
C SER A 44 -12.69 -6.40 -4.19
N ASP A 45 -12.49 -6.93 -5.38
CA ASP A 45 -13.57 -7.57 -6.16
C ASP A 45 -14.07 -8.84 -5.47
N ILE A 46 -13.13 -9.65 -4.93
CA ILE A 46 -13.46 -10.81 -4.11
C ILE A 46 -14.19 -10.40 -2.82
N VAL A 47 -13.72 -9.35 -2.17
CA VAL A 47 -14.39 -8.85 -0.95
C VAL A 47 -15.80 -8.39 -1.25
N LEU A 48 -16.01 -7.64 -2.35
CA LEU A 48 -17.33 -7.19 -2.75
C LEU A 48 -18.25 -8.39 -3.01
N ASP A 49 -17.81 -9.37 -3.80
CA ASP A 49 -18.59 -10.57 -4.12
C ASP A 49 -18.93 -11.40 -2.86
N LEU A 50 -17.95 -11.57 -1.96
CA LEU A 50 -18.13 -12.29 -0.70
C LEU A 50 -19.14 -11.56 0.22
N ILE A 51 -18.97 -10.26 0.39
CA ILE A 51 -19.86 -9.46 1.24
C ILE A 51 -21.27 -9.42 0.67
N HIS A 52 -21.42 -9.26 -0.65
CA HIS A 52 -22.72 -9.29 -1.31
C HIS A 52 -23.47 -10.62 -1.09
N LYS A 53 -22.75 -11.76 -1.05
CA LYS A 53 -23.34 -13.08 -0.78
C LYS A 53 -23.83 -13.27 0.67
N VAL A 54 -23.21 -12.58 1.63
CA VAL A 54 -23.48 -12.74 3.06
C VAL A 54 -24.27 -11.59 3.67
N ASP A 55 -24.45 -10.47 2.95
CA ASP A 55 -25.20 -9.29 3.40
C ASP A 55 -26.68 -9.41 3.01
N GLU A 56 -27.41 -10.30 3.69
CA GLU A 56 -28.83 -10.56 3.43
C GLU A 56 -29.73 -9.34 3.68
N ASP A 57 -29.34 -8.47 4.61
CA ASP A 57 -30.09 -7.26 4.99
C ASP A 57 -29.76 -6.03 4.11
N VAL A 58 -28.83 -6.17 3.16
CA VAL A 58 -28.37 -5.10 2.24
C VAL A 58 -27.95 -3.82 3.00
N LYS A 59 -27.25 -3.98 4.10
CA LYS A 59 -26.83 -2.88 4.98
C LYS A 59 -25.44 -2.33 4.71
N VAL A 60 -24.63 -3.03 3.91
CA VAL A 60 -23.25 -2.60 3.58
C VAL A 60 -23.29 -1.51 2.52
N LYS A 61 -22.70 -0.37 2.83
CA LYS A 61 -22.52 0.76 1.90
C LYS A 61 -21.14 0.67 1.27
N TYR A 62 -21.07 0.67 -0.05
CA TYR A 62 -19.82 0.56 -0.79
C TYR A 62 -19.33 1.95 -1.19
N PHE A 63 -18.02 2.18 -1.08
CA PHE A 63 -17.43 3.43 -1.53
C PHE A 63 -16.07 3.23 -2.22
N TRP A 64 -15.78 4.12 -3.14
CA TRP A 64 -14.50 4.20 -3.84
C TRP A 64 -13.96 5.63 -3.82
N ILE A 65 -12.66 5.79 -3.61
CA ILE A 65 -12.04 7.10 -3.55
C ILE A 65 -11.40 7.43 -4.88
N ASP A 66 -12.00 8.36 -5.63
CA ASP A 66 -11.46 8.89 -6.88
C ASP A 66 -10.36 9.91 -6.60
N THR A 67 -9.11 9.48 -6.64
CA THR A 67 -7.96 10.36 -6.41
C THR A 67 -7.66 11.31 -7.57
N GLY A 68 -8.36 11.17 -8.70
CA GLY A 68 -8.12 11.88 -9.96
C GLY A 68 -6.99 11.30 -10.82
N LEU A 69 -6.30 10.27 -10.32
CA LEU A 69 -5.26 9.51 -11.04
C LEU A 69 -5.57 8.02 -11.00
N GLU A 70 -6.75 7.64 -11.44
CA GLU A 70 -7.21 6.26 -11.53
C GLU A 70 -7.37 5.86 -13.00
N TYR A 71 -7.06 4.59 -13.32
CA TYR A 71 -7.21 4.05 -14.67
C TYR A 71 -8.67 4.15 -15.16
N SER A 72 -8.86 4.45 -16.44
CA SER A 72 -10.19 4.43 -17.08
C SER A 72 -10.81 3.04 -16.96
N ALA A 73 -10.01 2.00 -17.18
CA ALA A 73 -10.42 0.61 -16.99
C ALA A 73 -10.89 0.28 -15.54
N THR A 74 -10.35 0.97 -14.52
CA THR A 74 -10.86 0.82 -13.14
C THR A 74 -12.23 1.45 -12.98
N LYS A 75 -12.47 2.63 -13.57
CA LYS A 75 -13.79 3.31 -13.49
C LYS A 75 -14.88 2.50 -14.20
N GLU A 76 -14.59 2.04 -15.42
CA GLU A 76 -15.49 1.15 -16.18
C GLU A 76 -15.81 -0.14 -15.40
N HIS A 77 -14.80 -0.69 -14.72
CA HIS A 77 -15.01 -1.89 -13.90
C HIS A 77 -15.92 -1.64 -12.71
N LEU A 78 -15.82 -0.48 -12.05
CA LEU A 78 -16.74 -0.13 -10.97
C LEU A 78 -18.19 -0.01 -11.46
N ASP A 79 -18.41 0.59 -12.63
CA ASP A 79 -19.74 0.68 -13.24
C ASP A 79 -20.28 -0.73 -13.58
N PHE A 80 -19.42 -1.62 -14.07
CA PHE A 80 -19.76 -3.04 -14.28
C PHE A 80 -20.14 -3.74 -12.96
N LEU A 81 -19.39 -3.52 -11.87
CA LEU A 81 -19.70 -4.11 -10.57
C LEU A 81 -21.05 -3.62 -10.02
N GLU A 82 -21.38 -2.33 -10.17
CA GLU A 82 -22.68 -1.80 -9.78
C GLU A 82 -23.82 -2.48 -10.52
N GLN A 83 -23.68 -2.68 -11.84
CA GLN A 83 -24.69 -3.37 -12.65
C GLN A 83 -24.79 -4.87 -12.28
N LYS A 84 -23.64 -5.54 -12.11
CA LYS A 84 -23.59 -6.99 -11.81
C LYS A 84 -24.25 -7.34 -10.49
N TYR A 85 -24.01 -6.53 -9.47
CA TYR A 85 -24.46 -6.80 -8.10
C TYR A 85 -25.72 -5.99 -7.69
N GLY A 86 -26.21 -5.09 -8.52
CA GLY A 86 -27.35 -4.23 -8.20
C GLY A 86 -27.11 -3.30 -7.02
N ILE A 87 -25.88 -2.83 -6.86
CA ILE A 87 -25.43 -1.97 -5.76
C ILE A 87 -25.04 -0.58 -6.26
N THR A 88 -24.89 0.35 -5.32
CA THR A 88 -24.29 1.66 -5.60
C THR A 88 -22.94 1.76 -4.91
N ILE A 89 -21.90 2.20 -5.64
CA ILE A 89 -20.57 2.47 -5.08
C ILE A 89 -20.40 3.99 -5.04
N GLU A 90 -20.41 4.57 -3.84
CA GLU A 90 -20.24 6.02 -3.66
C GLU A 90 -18.87 6.49 -4.17
N ARG A 91 -18.85 7.48 -5.06
CA ARG A 91 -17.64 8.07 -5.66
C ARG A 91 -17.13 9.22 -4.77
N VAL A 92 -16.21 8.93 -3.89
CA VAL A 92 -15.68 9.87 -2.88
C VAL A 92 -14.51 10.68 -3.45
N LYS A 93 -14.62 11.99 -3.42
CA LYS A 93 -13.51 12.88 -3.82
C LYS A 93 -12.48 13.02 -2.70
N PRO A 94 -11.19 13.22 -3.04
CA PRO A 94 -10.13 13.42 -2.07
C PRO A 94 -10.27 14.76 -1.35
N ASP A 95 -9.77 14.86 -0.12
CA ASP A 95 -9.71 16.14 0.61
C ASP A 95 -8.80 17.15 -0.11
N LYS A 96 -7.72 16.64 -0.72
CA LYS A 96 -6.88 17.39 -1.66
C LYS A 96 -6.48 16.50 -2.84
N PRO A 97 -6.58 17.00 -4.08
CA PRO A 97 -6.09 16.30 -5.26
C PRO A 97 -4.59 16.00 -5.17
N ILE A 98 -4.15 14.89 -5.77
CA ILE A 98 -2.74 14.48 -5.75
C ILE A 98 -1.80 15.58 -6.28
N PRO A 99 -2.07 16.27 -7.40
CA PRO A 99 -1.19 17.33 -7.88
C PRO A 99 -0.99 18.45 -6.86
N THR A 100 -2.07 18.85 -6.18
CA THR A 100 -2.02 19.87 -5.12
C THR A 100 -1.18 19.41 -3.94
N CYS A 101 -1.35 18.15 -3.52
CA CYS A 101 -0.53 17.56 -2.43
C CYS A 101 0.95 17.54 -2.79
N VAL A 102 1.28 17.14 -4.02
CA VAL A 102 2.67 17.08 -4.48
C VAL A 102 3.30 18.48 -4.54
N LYS A 103 2.55 19.47 -5.02
CA LYS A 103 3.00 20.86 -5.08
C LYS A 103 3.21 21.47 -3.69
N GLU A 104 2.30 21.19 -2.73
CA GLU A 104 2.35 21.77 -1.38
C GLU A 104 3.34 21.07 -0.44
N TYR A 105 3.43 19.73 -0.52
CA TYR A 105 4.13 18.93 0.48
C TYR A 105 5.35 18.19 -0.06
N GLY A 106 5.52 18.12 -1.38
CA GLY A 106 6.60 17.40 -2.02
C GLY A 106 6.22 16.05 -2.62
N VAL A 107 7.17 15.45 -3.32
CA VAL A 107 7.00 14.22 -4.11
C VAL A 107 7.25 12.96 -3.27
N PRO A 108 6.61 11.83 -3.60
CA PRO A 108 6.93 10.54 -2.99
C PRO A 108 8.32 10.02 -3.40
N PHE A 109 8.99 9.26 -2.51
CA PHE A 109 10.27 8.61 -2.83
C PHE A 109 10.36 7.22 -2.18
N LEU A 110 10.69 6.20 -2.95
CA LEU A 110 10.87 4.78 -2.61
C LEU A 110 9.69 4.12 -1.89
N SER A 111 9.29 4.62 -0.75
CA SER A 111 8.20 4.06 0.05
C SER A 111 7.54 5.13 0.92
N LYS A 112 6.31 4.84 1.37
CA LYS A 112 5.59 5.75 2.29
C LYS A 112 6.40 6.03 3.56
N TYR A 113 7.08 5.00 4.09
CA TYR A 113 7.87 5.13 5.31
C TYR A 113 9.12 5.98 5.08
N VAL A 114 9.91 5.70 4.02
CA VAL A 114 11.09 6.50 3.69
C VAL A 114 10.71 7.97 3.45
N SER A 115 9.66 8.20 2.64
CA SER A 115 9.18 9.57 2.38
C SER A 115 8.74 10.29 3.66
N GLU A 116 8.11 9.58 4.60
CA GLU A 116 7.71 10.18 5.88
C GLU A 116 8.91 10.57 6.74
N GLN A 117 9.93 9.70 6.83
CA GLN A 117 11.13 10.02 7.60
C GLN A 117 11.91 11.18 6.99
N MET A 118 12.09 11.17 5.65
CA MET A 118 12.75 12.27 4.95
C MET A 118 11.98 13.59 5.09
N MET A 119 10.65 13.57 4.96
CA MET A 119 9.79 14.74 5.19
C MET A 119 10.01 15.32 6.59
N ARG A 120 10.05 14.47 7.62
CA ARG A 120 10.28 14.91 9.01
C ARG A 120 11.65 15.54 9.19
N LEU A 121 12.69 14.96 8.60
CA LEU A 121 14.05 15.51 8.65
C LEU A 121 14.13 16.85 7.91
N GLN A 122 13.59 16.93 6.69
CA GLN A 122 13.56 18.18 5.92
C GLN A 122 12.78 19.30 6.65
N ALA A 123 11.66 18.98 7.28
CA ALA A 123 10.84 19.95 8.03
C ALA A 123 11.59 20.60 9.21
N HIS A 124 12.65 19.99 9.68
CA HIS A 124 13.50 20.50 10.76
C HIS A 124 14.89 20.95 10.27
N GLY A 125 15.08 21.10 8.98
CA GLY A 125 16.33 21.64 8.40
C GLY A 125 17.53 20.71 8.52
N PHE A 126 17.31 19.40 8.59
CA PHE A 126 18.40 18.41 8.72
C PHE A 126 19.33 18.46 7.49
N GLN A 127 20.63 18.53 7.75
CA GLN A 127 21.66 18.72 6.71
C GLN A 127 22.26 17.41 6.17
N TRP A 128 21.57 16.28 6.39
CA TRP A 128 22.02 14.94 5.96
C TRP A 128 23.39 14.51 6.51
N GLU A 129 23.67 14.92 7.74
CA GLU A 129 24.94 14.71 8.45
C GLU A 129 25.09 13.26 8.90
N ASP A 130 26.34 12.74 8.90
CA ASP A 130 26.68 11.42 9.44
C ASP A 130 27.32 11.55 10.82
N GLU A 131 26.50 11.90 11.80
CA GLU A 131 26.91 12.06 13.18
C GLU A 131 26.21 11.01 14.08
N PRO A 132 26.76 10.72 15.27
CA PRO A 132 26.10 9.87 16.26
C PRO A 132 24.72 10.39 16.65
N LEU A 133 23.80 9.46 16.96
CA LEU A 133 22.41 9.79 17.30
C LEU A 133 22.30 10.81 18.44
N GLU A 134 23.15 10.69 19.47
CA GLU A 134 23.15 11.59 20.64
C GLU A 134 23.52 13.03 20.26
N VAL A 135 24.41 13.20 19.28
CA VAL A 135 24.82 14.51 18.76
C VAL A 135 23.66 15.10 17.94
N LEU A 136 23.08 14.32 17.04
CA LEU A 136 21.97 14.75 16.21
C LEU A 136 20.72 15.07 17.03
N LEU A 137 20.43 14.34 18.10
CA LEU A 137 19.30 14.63 18.99
C LEU A 137 19.45 15.97 19.72
N LYS A 138 20.67 16.41 20.02
CA LYS A 138 20.91 17.76 20.57
C LYS A 138 20.66 18.85 19.54
N LYS A 139 21.06 18.63 18.27
CA LYS A 139 20.84 19.59 17.17
C LYS A 139 19.35 19.62 16.72
N TYR A 140 18.68 18.46 16.69
CA TYR A 140 17.33 18.28 16.15
C TYR A 140 16.40 17.55 17.12
N PRO A 141 16.06 18.10 18.29
CA PRO A 141 15.38 17.38 19.38
C PRO A 141 13.96 16.92 19.03
N ARG A 142 13.31 17.55 18.03
CA ARG A 142 11.94 17.21 17.59
C ARG A 142 11.87 16.12 16.54
N CYS A 143 13.01 15.57 16.12
CA CYS A 143 13.10 14.57 15.03
C CYS A 143 13.48 13.17 15.51
N LYS A 144 13.35 12.83 16.79
CA LYS A 144 13.87 11.59 17.38
C LYS A 144 13.65 10.35 16.51
N THR A 145 12.41 10.06 16.14
CA THR A 145 12.09 8.85 15.36
C THR A 145 12.73 8.85 13.97
N ALA A 146 12.80 10.01 13.32
CA ALA A 146 13.43 10.12 12.00
C ALA A 146 14.96 10.03 12.09
N LEU A 147 15.56 10.55 13.15
CA LEU A 147 16.99 10.40 13.43
C LEU A 147 17.37 8.96 13.79
N GLN A 148 16.54 8.25 14.56
CA GLN A 148 16.72 6.82 14.81
C GLN A 148 16.71 6.01 13.52
N TRP A 149 15.80 6.32 12.59
CA TRP A 149 15.82 5.73 11.26
C TRP A 149 17.10 6.07 10.49
N TRP A 150 17.52 7.33 10.48
CA TRP A 150 18.71 7.82 9.77
C TRP A 150 20.00 7.22 10.30
N CYS A 151 20.15 7.10 11.63
CA CYS A 151 21.30 6.49 12.28
C CYS A 151 21.26 4.95 12.23
N GLY A 152 20.19 4.36 11.74
CA GLY A 152 20.09 2.92 11.59
C GLY A 152 20.01 2.19 12.93
N GLU A 153 19.19 2.65 13.86
CA GLU A 153 19.05 2.09 15.19
C GLU A 153 18.99 0.56 15.19
N ARG A 154 19.81 -0.03 16.05
CA ARG A 154 19.85 -1.47 16.30
C ARG A 154 19.12 -1.77 17.60
N TYR A 155 18.64 -2.99 17.75
CA TYR A 155 18.07 -3.49 18.99
C TYR A 155 18.63 -4.86 19.31
N SER A 156 18.74 -5.17 20.60
CA SER A 156 19.08 -6.51 21.06
C SER A 156 17.80 -7.36 21.10
N ASP A 157 17.86 -8.57 20.56
CA ASP A 157 16.79 -9.55 20.76
C ASP A 157 16.86 -10.18 22.16
N LYS A 158 16.02 -11.19 22.41
CA LYS A 158 15.93 -11.88 23.68
C LYS A 158 17.24 -12.59 24.08
N ASP A 159 18.04 -12.94 23.08
CA ASP A 159 19.32 -13.65 23.24
C ASP A 159 20.53 -12.68 23.27
N GLY A 160 20.27 -11.37 23.32
CA GLY A 160 21.28 -10.32 23.31
C GLY A 160 21.93 -10.05 21.95
N ILE A 161 21.45 -10.68 20.88
CA ILE A 161 21.99 -10.52 19.53
C ILE A 161 21.55 -9.19 18.94
N GLN A 162 22.52 -8.40 18.47
CA GLN A 162 22.25 -7.10 17.83
C GLN A 162 21.61 -7.28 16.44
N LYS A 163 20.39 -6.81 16.28
CA LYS A 163 19.62 -6.86 15.02
C LYS A 163 19.30 -5.47 14.50
N ILE A 164 19.31 -5.34 13.18
CA ILE A 164 18.88 -4.11 12.51
C ILE A 164 17.35 -4.06 12.53
N SER A 165 16.81 -2.96 13.05
CA SER A 165 15.35 -2.71 13.01
C SER A 165 14.82 -2.81 11.59
N ARG A 166 13.59 -3.35 11.44
CA ARG A 166 12.86 -3.32 10.16
C ARG A 166 12.61 -1.89 9.67
N PHE A 167 12.69 -0.93 10.55
CA PHE A 167 12.50 0.50 10.28
C PHE A 167 13.83 1.26 10.10
N SER A 168 14.96 0.59 9.99
CA SER A 168 16.25 1.20 9.75
C SER A 168 16.42 1.62 8.28
N ILE A 169 17.17 2.72 8.03
CA ILE A 169 17.55 3.16 6.68
C ILE A 169 18.34 2.09 5.92
N TYR A 170 19.12 1.27 6.62
CA TYR A 170 19.95 0.20 6.05
C TYR A 170 19.15 -0.97 5.47
N ARG A 171 17.82 -0.97 5.61
CA ARG A 171 16.94 -1.88 4.85
C ARG A 171 16.90 -1.52 3.36
N ASN A 172 17.23 -0.28 3.04
CA ASN A 172 17.43 0.18 1.66
C ASN A 172 18.94 0.34 1.44
N ARG A 173 19.54 -0.63 0.74
CA ARG A 173 20.99 -0.72 0.57
C ARG A 173 21.57 0.57 -0.02
N PHE A 174 22.61 1.12 0.57
CA PHE A 174 23.27 2.37 0.19
C PHE A 174 22.38 3.61 0.18
N LEU A 175 21.21 3.59 0.84
CA LEU A 175 20.30 4.74 0.81
C LEU A 175 20.88 5.94 1.57
N LYS A 176 21.53 5.70 2.70
CA LYS A 176 22.16 6.77 3.49
C LYS A 176 23.28 7.44 2.69
N GLU A 177 24.18 6.65 2.17
CA GLU A 177 25.32 7.08 1.33
C GLU A 177 24.83 7.84 0.09
N PHE A 178 23.77 7.35 -0.54
CA PHE A 178 23.15 8.03 -1.68
C PHE A 178 22.61 9.42 -1.31
N ILE A 179 21.84 9.53 -0.22
CA ILE A 179 21.26 10.80 0.21
C ILE A 179 22.35 11.80 0.61
N MET A 180 23.42 11.34 1.28
CA MET A 180 24.55 12.19 1.63
C MET A 180 25.30 12.71 0.40
N ALA A 181 25.51 11.85 -0.61
CA ALA A 181 26.17 12.23 -1.86
C ALA A 181 25.25 13.06 -2.80
N ASN A 182 23.95 12.90 -2.67
CA ASN A 182 22.94 13.52 -3.53
C ASN A 182 21.76 14.00 -2.68
N PRO A 183 21.93 15.00 -1.81
CA PRO A 183 20.84 15.52 -1.00
C PRO A 183 19.73 16.05 -1.92
N PRO A 184 18.44 15.73 -1.60
CA PRO A 184 17.34 16.23 -2.41
C PRO A 184 17.18 17.76 -2.24
N ASP A 185 17.14 18.48 -3.35
CA ASP A 185 16.89 19.93 -3.43
C ASP A 185 15.40 20.28 -3.53
N PHE A 186 14.53 19.30 -3.32
CA PHE A 186 13.08 19.40 -3.34
C PHE A 186 12.46 18.69 -2.14
N PRO A 187 11.21 19.07 -1.74
CA PRO A 187 10.52 18.41 -0.66
C PRO A 187 10.12 16.96 -1.02
N ILE A 188 10.37 16.04 -0.09
CA ILE A 188 9.92 14.65 -0.19
C ILE A 188 8.79 14.43 0.82
N SER A 189 7.70 13.75 0.39
CA SER A 189 6.54 13.55 1.25
C SER A 189 5.68 12.35 0.84
N ASN A 190 4.94 11.77 1.80
CA ASN A 190 3.89 10.78 1.57
C ASN A 190 2.47 11.38 1.73
N LYS A 191 2.35 12.71 1.83
CA LYS A 191 1.08 13.41 2.12
C LYS A 191 0.01 13.21 1.05
N CYS A 192 0.39 12.93 -0.21
CA CYS A 192 -0.57 12.57 -1.23
C CYS A 192 -1.47 11.40 -0.79
N CYS A 193 -0.90 10.31 -0.23
CA CYS A 193 -1.69 9.18 0.27
C CYS A 193 -2.57 9.54 1.48
N GLU A 194 -2.14 10.47 2.31
CA GLU A 194 -2.91 10.91 3.47
C GLU A 194 -4.18 11.65 3.04
N TYR A 195 -4.02 12.67 2.19
CA TYR A 195 -5.12 13.52 1.76
C TYR A 195 -6.00 12.92 0.67
N SER A 196 -5.42 12.08 -0.21
CA SER A 196 -6.21 11.50 -1.29
C SER A 196 -6.89 10.18 -0.95
N LYS A 197 -6.45 9.48 0.12
CA LYS A 197 -7.03 8.16 0.48
C LYS A 197 -7.40 8.05 1.96
N LYS A 198 -6.46 8.29 2.89
CA LYS A 198 -6.71 7.97 4.31
C LYS A 198 -7.72 8.91 4.96
N LYS A 199 -7.64 10.21 4.71
CA LYS A 199 -8.58 11.18 5.28
C LYS A 199 -9.99 11.02 4.70
N PRO A 200 -10.18 10.91 3.36
CA PRO A 200 -11.50 10.64 2.78
C PRO A 200 -12.14 9.36 3.34
N ALA A 201 -11.37 8.24 3.45
CA ALA A 201 -11.89 7.01 4.04
C ALA A 201 -12.40 7.22 5.48
N LYS A 202 -11.63 7.93 6.31
CA LYS A 202 -12.06 8.26 7.69
C LYS A 202 -13.28 9.17 7.73
N ARG A 203 -13.40 10.08 6.74
CA ARG A 203 -14.56 10.96 6.61
C ARG A 203 -15.81 10.14 6.32
N ILE A 204 -15.76 9.24 5.34
CA ILE A 204 -16.89 8.37 4.98
C ILE A 204 -17.34 7.50 6.16
N ILE A 205 -16.40 6.86 6.88
CA ILE A 205 -16.71 6.10 8.09
C ILE A 205 -17.50 6.95 9.09
N LYS A 206 -17.12 8.21 9.26
CA LYS A 206 -17.80 9.13 10.18
C LYS A 206 -19.14 9.63 9.64
N GLU A 207 -19.24 9.95 8.35
CA GLU A 207 -20.46 10.45 7.70
C GLU A 207 -21.58 9.40 7.70
N HIS A 208 -21.20 8.12 7.58
CA HIS A 208 -22.13 6.99 7.68
C HIS A 208 -22.33 6.46 9.11
N ASP A 209 -21.73 7.08 10.11
CA ASP A 209 -21.72 6.62 11.51
C ASP A 209 -21.40 5.10 11.63
N ALA A 210 -20.48 4.63 10.75
CA ALA A 210 -20.24 3.22 10.59
C ALA A 210 -19.55 2.60 11.80
N ASP A 211 -20.09 1.47 12.26
CA ASP A 211 -19.51 0.64 13.32
C ASP A 211 -18.57 -0.45 12.79
N LEU A 212 -18.61 -0.70 11.46
CA LEU A 212 -17.75 -1.67 10.77
C LEU A 212 -17.16 -1.12 9.47
N ASP A 213 -15.83 -1.14 9.36
CA ASP A 213 -15.05 -0.84 8.14
C ASP A 213 -14.51 -2.13 7.52
N ILE A 214 -14.92 -2.46 6.30
CA ILE A 214 -14.54 -3.67 5.58
C ILE A 214 -13.50 -3.33 4.51
N THR A 215 -12.36 -4.06 4.52
CA THR A 215 -11.23 -3.80 3.61
C THR A 215 -10.63 -5.07 3.03
N GLY A 216 -10.22 -5.02 1.76
CA GLY A 216 -9.58 -6.11 1.03
C GLY A 216 -8.08 -6.21 1.30
N ILE A 217 -7.66 -6.59 2.51
CA ILE A 217 -6.25 -6.77 2.88
C ILE A 217 -5.97 -8.24 3.12
N ARG A 218 -4.97 -8.81 2.42
CA ARG A 218 -4.46 -10.16 2.63
C ARG A 218 -3.11 -10.14 3.36
N GLN A 219 -2.90 -11.13 4.25
CA GLN A 219 -1.61 -11.31 4.92
C GLN A 219 -0.52 -11.72 3.93
N SER A 220 -0.86 -12.52 2.92
CA SER A 220 0.03 -13.01 1.87
C SER A 220 0.63 -11.90 0.98
N GLU A 221 0.03 -10.70 0.92
CA GLU A 221 0.64 -9.54 0.24
C GLU A 221 1.99 -9.15 0.85
N GLY A 222 2.28 -9.55 2.08
CA GLY A 222 3.52 -9.27 2.78
C GLY A 222 3.70 -7.79 3.17
N GLY A 223 4.96 -7.41 3.45
CA GLY A 223 5.35 -6.04 3.73
C GLY A 223 4.79 -5.49 5.06
N ILE A 224 4.53 -4.19 5.08
CA ILE A 224 4.05 -3.49 6.30
C ILE A 224 2.65 -3.96 6.70
N ARG A 225 1.80 -4.34 5.75
CA ARG A 225 0.43 -4.76 6.01
C ARG A 225 0.36 -6.06 6.80
N SER A 226 1.14 -7.09 6.41
CA SER A 226 1.22 -8.36 7.13
C SER A 226 1.80 -8.21 8.55
N ALA A 227 2.64 -7.20 8.74
CA ALA A 227 3.22 -6.90 10.05
C ALA A 227 2.31 -6.05 10.95
N ALA A 228 1.46 -5.20 10.36
CA ALA A 228 0.57 -4.30 11.08
C ALA A 228 -0.68 -5.01 11.62
N PHE A 229 -1.14 -6.05 10.91
CA PHE A 229 -2.35 -6.78 11.27
C PHE A 229 -2.02 -8.22 11.62
N LYS A 230 -2.55 -8.72 12.73
CA LYS A 230 -2.36 -10.10 13.20
C LYS A 230 -3.61 -10.96 13.01
N THR A 231 -4.75 -10.34 12.77
CA THR A 231 -6.06 -11.01 12.66
C THR A 231 -6.91 -10.37 11.58
N CYS A 232 -7.90 -11.11 11.10
CA CYS A 232 -8.87 -10.62 10.13
C CYS A 232 -9.85 -9.60 10.73
N PHE A 233 -10.03 -9.56 12.05
CA PHE A 233 -10.89 -8.61 12.75
C PHE A 233 -10.10 -7.83 13.79
N SER A 234 -10.33 -6.53 13.85
CA SER A 234 -9.73 -5.63 14.84
C SER A 234 -10.84 -4.84 15.50
N GLU A 235 -11.01 -5.07 16.79
CA GLU A 235 -11.96 -4.34 17.60
C GLU A 235 -11.40 -2.96 17.97
N CYS A 236 -12.24 -1.94 17.88
CA CYS A 236 -11.91 -0.60 18.35
C CYS A 236 -12.00 -0.54 19.87
N LYS A 237 -10.94 -0.14 20.55
CA LYS A 237 -10.86 -0.08 22.02
C LYS A 237 -11.66 1.09 22.64
N SER A 238 -12.12 2.04 21.83
CA SER A 238 -12.93 3.18 22.22
C SER A 238 -14.21 3.22 21.39
N LYS A 239 -15.13 4.18 21.67
CA LYS A 239 -16.24 4.42 20.73
C LYS A 239 -15.70 4.75 19.35
N GLY A 240 -15.80 3.80 18.41
CA GLY A 240 -15.26 3.93 17.05
C GLY A 240 -15.60 2.71 16.19
N CYS A 241 -15.11 2.70 14.97
CA CYS A 241 -15.42 1.71 13.97
C CYS A 241 -14.47 0.50 14.08
N ASN A 242 -15.04 -0.71 14.12
CA ASN A 242 -14.30 -1.97 14.00
C ASN A 242 -13.76 -2.14 12.59
N THR A 243 -12.70 -2.92 12.42
CA THR A 243 -12.19 -3.21 11.07
C THR A 243 -12.22 -4.71 10.80
N PHE A 244 -12.80 -5.09 9.67
CA PHE A 244 -12.86 -6.47 9.20
C PHE A 244 -12.17 -6.63 7.84
N ARG A 245 -11.43 -7.73 7.70
CA ARG A 245 -10.68 -8.11 6.49
C ARG A 245 -11.08 -9.52 6.08
N PRO A 246 -12.13 -9.69 5.29
CA PRO A 246 -12.68 -11.01 4.95
C PRO A 246 -11.64 -11.96 4.37
N VAL A 247 -10.81 -11.48 3.46
CA VAL A 247 -9.80 -12.25 2.73
C VAL A 247 -8.42 -12.27 3.41
N PHE A 248 -8.33 -11.91 4.69
CA PHE A 248 -7.04 -11.75 5.38
C PHE A 248 -6.15 -12.99 5.33
N TRP A 249 -6.73 -14.17 5.45
CA TRP A 249 -6.02 -15.44 5.46
C TRP A 249 -5.85 -16.09 4.08
N TYR A 250 -6.43 -15.48 3.02
CA TYR A 250 -6.33 -16.04 1.68
C TYR A 250 -4.89 -16.03 1.17
N THR A 251 -4.43 -17.18 0.73
CA THR A 251 -3.25 -17.35 -0.10
C THR A 251 -3.56 -16.96 -1.55
N ASP A 252 -2.56 -16.98 -2.42
CA ASP A 252 -2.81 -16.79 -3.86
C ASP A 252 -3.55 -18.02 -4.47
N GLY A 253 -3.48 -19.22 -3.82
CA GLY A 253 -4.29 -20.38 -4.15
C GLY A 253 -5.75 -20.14 -3.83
N ASP A 254 -6.07 -19.81 -2.57
CA ASP A 254 -7.45 -19.55 -2.14
C ASP A 254 -8.11 -18.45 -2.98
N LYS A 255 -7.31 -17.44 -3.39
CA LYS A 255 -7.80 -16.39 -4.27
C LYS A 255 -8.23 -16.93 -5.63
N ARG A 256 -7.41 -17.75 -6.31
CA ARG A 256 -7.75 -18.39 -7.59
C ARG A 256 -8.94 -19.30 -7.45
N ASP A 257 -8.97 -20.14 -6.40
CA ASP A 257 -10.09 -21.03 -6.14
C ASP A 257 -11.40 -20.25 -5.99
N TYR A 258 -11.35 -19.07 -5.29
CA TYR A 258 -12.51 -18.21 -5.15
C TYR A 258 -12.97 -17.66 -6.51
N GLU A 259 -12.02 -17.13 -7.29
CA GLU A 259 -12.27 -16.57 -8.63
C GLU A 259 -12.91 -17.61 -9.56
N GLU A 260 -12.40 -18.84 -9.56
CA GLU A 260 -12.93 -19.95 -10.37
C GLU A 260 -14.31 -20.42 -9.87
N MET A 261 -14.47 -20.63 -8.56
CA MET A 261 -15.73 -21.08 -7.98
C MET A 261 -16.89 -20.12 -8.22
N PHE A 262 -16.64 -18.81 -8.12
CA PHE A 262 -17.72 -17.80 -8.13
C PHE A 262 -17.75 -16.93 -9.39
N GLY A 263 -16.87 -17.14 -10.35
CA GLY A 263 -16.83 -16.40 -11.60
C GLY A 263 -16.55 -14.91 -11.38
N VAL A 264 -15.63 -14.60 -10.46
CA VAL A 264 -15.24 -13.19 -10.22
C VAL A 264 -14.41 -12.70 -11.38
N THR A 265 -14.84 -11.61 -11.96
CA THR A 265 -14.15 -10.93 -13.07
C THR A 265 -13.40 -9.71 -12.55
N HIS A 266 -12.26 -9.41 -13.15
CA HIS A 266 -11.43 -8.27 -12.77
C HIS A 266 -11.37 -7.21 -13.87
N SER A 267 -10.96 -6.00 -13.48
CA SER A 267 -10.72 -4.89 -14.40
C SER A 267 -9.76 -5.26 -15.52
N ARG A 268 -9.95 -4.64 -16.70
CA ARG A 268 -9.02 -4.72 -17.84
C ARG A 268 -7.58 -4.35 -17.46
N CYS A 269 -7.37 -3.63 -16.36
CA CYS A 269 -6.04 -3.43 -15.81
C CYS A 269 -5.28 -4.74 -15.58
N TYR A 270 -5.97 -5.82 -15.21
CA TYR A 270 -5.37 -7.14 -14.99
C TYR A 270 -5.38 -8.01 -16.25
N THR A 271 -6.50 -8.02 -16.97
CA THR A 271 -6.74 -8.96 -18.07
C THR A 271 -6.14 -8.52 -19.39
N GLU A 272 -6.07 -7.20 -19.65
CA GLU A 272 -5.56 -6.63 -20.90
C GLU A 272 -4.22 -5.91 -20.68
N TYR A 273 -4.12 -5.04 -19.65
CA TYR A 273 -2.91 -4.26 -19.41
C TYR A 273 -1.79 -5.08 -18.74
N GLY A 274 -2.11 -6.26 -18.18
CA GLY A 274 -1.15 -7.11 -17.49
C GLY A 274 -0.59 -6.54 -16.20
N LEU A 275 -1.26 -5.57 -15.59
CA LEU A 275 -0.85 -4.98 -14.33
C LEU A 275 -1.04 -5.97 -13.19
N ARG A 276 -0.08 -6.02 -12.28
CA ARG A 276 -0.15 -6.88 -11.09
C ARG A 276 -1.05 -6.34 -9.99
N ARG A 277 -1.32 -5.04 -10.02
CA ARG A 277 -2.15 -4.33 -9.04
C ARG A 277 -2.63 -3.01 -9.61
N THR A 278 -3.77 -2.57 -9.16
CA THR A 278 -4.30 -1.23 -9.42
C THR A 278 -3.97 -0.27 -8.27
N GLY A 279 -4.05 1.00 -8.53
CA GLY A 279 -3.83 2.08 -7.57
C GLY A 279 -3.78 3.41 -8.29
N CYS A 280 -3.23 4.46 -7.67
CA CYS A 280 -3.01 5.70 -8.39
C CYS A 280 -2.06 5.46 -9.57
N VAL A 281 -2.43 5.93 -10.76
CA VAL A 281 -1.64 5.81 -11.99
C VAL A 281 -0.25 6.43 -11.80
N GLY A 282 0.80 5.68 -12.18
CA GLY A 282 2.17 6.16 -12.06
C GLY A 282 2.67 6.40 -10.63
N CYS A 283 2.10 5.73 -9.62
CA CYS A 283 2.50 5.93 -8.23
C CYS A 283 3.97 5.58 -7.99
N PRO A 284 4.83 6.54 -7.56
CA PRO A 284 6.27 6.30 -7.34
C PRO A 284 6.60 5.28 -6.26
N PHE A 285 5.61 4.88 -5.44
CA PHE A 285 5.79 3.81 -4.47
C PHE A 285 5.72 2.41 -5.08
N SER A 286 5.45 2.28 -6.38
CA SER A 286 5.50 1.00 -7.06
C SER A 286 6.93 0.52 -7.23
N LYS A 287 7.16 -0.77 -6.92
CA LYS A 287 8.44 -1.42 -7.18
C LYS A 287 8.71 -1.60 -8.67
N HIS A 288 7.65 -1.71 -9.46
CA HIS A 288 7.66 -1.97 -10.91
C HIS A 288 7.31 -0.72 -11.73
N ILE A 289 7.62 0.46 -11.20
CA ILE A 289 7.18 1.73 -11.79
C ILE A 289 7.56 1.89 -13.26
N ASN A 290 8.75 1.43 -13.69
CA ASN A 290 9.17 1.56 -15.08
C ASN A 290 8.33 0.67 -16.02
N GLU A 291 8.01 -0.56 -15.59
CA GLU A 291 7.13 -1.48 -16.32
C GLU A 291 5.71 -0.90 -16.37
N GLU A 292 5.21 -0.42 -15.23
CA GLU A 292 3.89 0.21 -15.14
C GLU A 292 3.80 1.48 -16.00
N LEU A 293 4.83 2.33 -16.04
CA LEU A 293 4.84 3.53 -16.88
C LEU A 293 4.76 3.20 -18.37
N ALA A 294 5.45 2.15 -18.84
CA ALA A 294 5.33 1.70 -20.22
C ALA A 294 3.91 1.25 -20.58
N VAL A 295 3.29 0.47 -19.69
CA VAL A 295 1.89 0.05 -19.83
C VAL A 295 0.91 1.24 -19.83
N ILE A 296 1.14 2.21 -18.94
CA ILE A 296 0.31 3.41 -18.87
C ILE A 296 0.47 4.27 -20.13
N GLU A 297 1.68 4.38 -20.67
CA GLU A 297 1.94 5.12 -21.92
C GLU A 297 1.18 4.51 -23.10
N GLU A 298 1.14 3.18 -23.18
CA GLU A 298 0.44 2.43 -24.23
C GLU A 298 -1.08 2.53 -24.13
N HIS A 299 -1.65 2.29 -22.93
CA HIS A 299 -3.09 2.15 -22.75
C HIS A 299 -3.79 3.44 -22.28
N GLU A 300 -3.08 4.31 -21.57
CA GLU A 300 -3.67 5.52 -20.94
C GLU A 300 -2.73 6.75 -21.14
N PRO A 301 -2.42 7.16 -22.38
CA PRO A 301 -1.38 8.13 -22.68
C PRO A 301 -1.59 9.51 -22.04
N MET A 302 -2.84 9.91 -21.83
CA MET A 302 -3.15 11.17 -21.12
C MET A 302 -2.81 11.08 -19.63
N LEU A 303 -3.08 9.94 -19.00
CA LEU A 303 -2.71 9.69 -17.61
C LEU A 303 -1.21 9.51 -17.43
N TYR A 304 -0.52 8.92 -18.41
CA TYR A 304 0.94 8.88 -18.46
C TYR A 304 1.53 10.29 -18.41
N LYS A 305 1.09 11.18 -19.30
CA LYS A 305 1.54 12.58 -19.32
C LYS A 305 1.27 13.29 -17.99
N ALA A 306 0.10 13.07 -17.41
CA ALA A 306 -0.26 13.62 -16.10
C ALA A 306 0.66 13.08 -15.00
N ALA A 307 0.91 11.76 -14.95
CA ALA A 307 1.77 11.13 -13.96
C ALA A 307 3.22 11.62 -14.06
N VAL A 308 3.78 11.71 -15.27
CA VAL A 308 5.14 12.23 -15.51
C VAL A 308 5.23 13.70 -15.07
N ASN A 309 4.25 14.52 -15.39
CA ASN A 309 4.23 15.91 -14.96
C ASN A 309 4.16 16.07 -13.43
N ILE A 310 3.38 15.22 -12.74
CA ILE A 310 3.21 15.28 -11.29
C ILE A 310 4.41 14.67 -10.55
N PHE A 311 4.93 13.55 -11.01
CA PHE A 311 5.90 12.74 -10.29
C PHE A 311 7.29 12.68 -10.92
N GLY A 312 7.58 13.42 -11.99
CA GLY A 312 8.83 13.35 -12.74
C GLY A 312 10.07 13.44 -11.85
N LYS A 313 10.12 14.45 -10.94
CA LYS A 313 11.21 14.57 -9.96
C LYS A 313 11.42 13.31 -9.10
N SER A 314 10.33 12.62 -8.75
CA SER A 314 10.41 11.38 -7.99
C SER A 314 10.99 10.25 -8.84
N TYR A 315 10.59 10.15 -10.10
CA TYR A 315 11.11 9.14 -11.03
C TYR A 315 12.60 9.34 -11.26
N ASP A 316 13.03 10.55 -11.56
CA ASP A 316 14.44 10.91 -11.80
C ASP A 316 15.30 10.60 -10.57
N TYR A 317 14.83 11.00 -9.37
CA TYR A 317 15.58 10.77 -8.15
C TYR A 317 15.64 9.28 -7.78
N THR A 318 14.58 8.52 -8.06
CA THR A 318 14.55 7.06 -7.87
C THR A 318 15.46 6.37 -8.88
N ALA A 319 15.50 6.81 -10.14
CA ALA A 319 16.41 6.29 -11.16
C ALA A 319 17.87 6.55 -10.77
N LYS A 320 18.19 7.76 -10.29
CA LYS A 320 19.52 8.13 -9.79
C LYS A 320 19.96 7.25 -8.62
N TYR A 321 19.05 6.99 -7.66
CA TYR A 321 19.34 6.06 -6.57
C TYR A 321 19.60 4.64 -7.07
N ARG A 322 18.78 4.12 -7.99
CA ARG A 322 18.98 2.77 -8.55
C ARG A 322 20.32 2.63 -9.29
N ALA A 323 20.72 3.66 -10.03
CA ALA A 323 22.03 3.71 -10.69
C ALA A 323 23.19 3.69 -9.67
N PHE A 324 23.07 4.52 -8.62
CA PHE A 324 24.05 4.56 -7.52
C PHE A 324 24.19 3.20 -6.84
N VAL A 325 23.07 2.52 -6.53
CA VAL A 325 23.10 1.18 -5.93
C VAL A 325 23.79 0.16 -6.85
N LYS A 326 23.58 0.26 -8.17
CA LYS A 326 24.24 -0.63 -9.15
C LYS A 326 25.75 -0.42 -9.16
N GLU A 327 26.19 0.83 -9.15
CA GLU A 327 27.61 1.20 -9.10
C GLU A 327 28.28 0.72 -7.80
N MET A 328 27.66 1.00 -6.64
CA MET A 328 28.21 0.59 -5.35
C MET A 328 28.30 -0.93 -5.21
N LYS A 329 27.34 -1.68 -5.74
CA LYS A 329 27.40 -3.15 -5.78
C LYS A 329 28.55 -3.65 -6.67
N ALA A 330 28.84 -2.97 -7.78
CA ALA A 330 29.95 -3.33 -8.63
C ALA A 330 31.30 -3.13 -7.90
N LYS A 331 31.46 -1.96 -7.26
CA LYS A 331 32.65 -1.66 -6.44
C LYS A 331 32.88 -2.69 -5.34
N GLU A 332 31.87 -3.02 -4.54
CA GLU A 332 31.97 -4.05 -3.50
C GLU A 332 32.38 -5.44 -4.06
N LYS A 333 31.88 -5.78 -5.25
CA LYS A 333 32.23 -7.04 -5.91
C LYS A 333 33.70 -7.08 -6.33
N GLU A 334 34.21 -5.97 -6.85
CA GLU A 334 35.61 -5.84 -7.26
C GLU A 334 36.54 -5.85 -6.03
N GLU A 335 36.21 -5.15 -4.96
CA GLU A 335 36.96 -5.17 -3.69
C GLU A 335 37.05 -6.59 -3.13
N LYS A 336 35.94 -7.29 -3.00
CA LYS A 336 35.91 -8.70 -2.55
C LYS A 336 36.74 -9.61 -3.44
N LYS A 337 36.77 -9.37 -4.76
CA LYS A 337 37.60 -10.16 -5.68
C LYS A 337 39.09 -9.87 -5.45
N ARG A 338 39.46 -8.62 -5.25
CA ARG A 338 40.84 -8.21 -4.95
C ARG A 338 41.33 -8.79 -3.62
N ASP A 339 40.50 -8.69 -2.55
CA ASP A 339 40.85 -9.21 -1.22
C ASP A 339 41.04 -10.73 -1.24
N ARG A 340 40.18 -11.44 -2.00
CA ARG A 340 40.32 -12.89 -2.20
C ARG A 340 41.60 -13.27 -2.95
N LEU A 341 42.04 -12.48 -3.93
CA LEU A 341 43.29 -12.71 -4.62
C LEU A 341 44.51 -12.44 -3.73
N LEU A 342 44.43 -11.41 -2.87
CA LEU A 342 45.48 -11.10 -1.92
C LEU A 342 45.60 -12.14 -0.78
N SER A 343 44.51 -12.81 -0.44
CA SER A 343 44.53 -13.89 0.59
C SER A 343 45.00 -15.25 0.07
N LEU A 344 45.23 -15.40 -1.22
CA LEU A 344 45.72 -16.63 -1.86
C LEU A 344 47.24 -16.56 -2.17
N ASN A 345 47.86 -15.42 -1.97
CA ASN A 345 49.32 -15.20 -2.00
C ASN A 345 49.87 -15.04 -0.60
#